data_5dc52c579230ae22f3ccd257f5ab9dc8
#
_entry.id   5dc52c579230ae22f3ccd257f5ab9dc8
#
_cell.length_a   1.000
_cell.length_b   1.000
_cell.length_c   1.000
_cell.angle_alpha   90.00
_cell.angle_beta   90.00
_cell.angle_gamma   90.00
#
_symmetry.space_group_name_H-M   'P 1'
#
loop_
_entity.id
_entity.type
_entity.pdbx_description
1 polymer ?
#
loop_
_entity_poly.entity_id
_entity_poly.type
_entity_poly.pdbx_seq_one_letter_code
_entity_poly.pdbx_strand_id
1 'polypeptide(L)'
;LRRFLFLLWAGLLVAAAACAQPVSTLYDKTEYRIAMRDSVRLHTSVFTPKAPGKAPIIIFRTPYGTGPYGEGQFPGSFEKGYMRSYVDRGYIIVMQDVRGRYMSEGDFEHVRPAGSGETDETTDSYDTVDWLVRHIPHNNGRVGFAGCSYPGFYAMMGGLCGHPAVKAVSPQAPVTDWFMGDDVHHNGVLMLTDSYRFLSGMNTPPGRVPAAKMPSMSRQTQPDERTFFLEHTALAELTGLLKPNPFWEEMSAHPDYDAWWQERDLRRACYNVQPAVLVVGGTFDAEDCFGAWTLYRALNRQSPSTPCHLVVGPWAHGAWRNGGRTLGAFDFGSDASWEYYMEHFEVPFFDHYLRDGNTDEAAPLPAAAVFSSGDNRWHTFGRFLPREARKLTLYLADGGILDTRRPTAKISASTYVSDPSDPVPYYEASGLRRPKEYMVADQRFLSGRPDVLTFVSEPLEEDMTLVGPVDADLEVTLSTTDADFVVKLIDLFPEDDPLPGYRMLVRGDIMRGRYRRSFSRPEAFTPGVPARVPFRMTDIAHTFRAGHRIMVQVQSS
;
A
#
# COMPACT_ATOMS: atom_id res chain seq x y z
N LEU A 1 -66.30 40.13 20.54
CA LEU A 1 -65.97 38.82 19.86
C LEU A 1 -65.15 39.13 18.61
N ARG A 2 -63.82 39.16 18.69
CA ARG A 2 -62.90 39.33 17.55
C ARG A 2 -62.23 38.01 17.30
N ARG A 3 -62.45 37.45 16.09
CA ARG A 3 -61.75 36.30 15.55
C ARG A 3 -60.41 36.78 15.02
N PHE A 4 -59.30 36.23 15.52
CA PHE A 4 -57.97 36.34 14.90
C PHE A 4 -57.78 35.13 13.98
N LEU A 5 -57.61 35.41 12.68
CA LEU A 5 -57.07 34.47 11.69
C LEU A 5 -55.56 34.50 11.77
N PHE A 6 -54.93 33.40 12.14
CA PHE A 6 -53.50 33.15 11.92
C PHE A 6 -53.32 32.48 10.55
N LEU A 7 -52.71 33.17 9.62
CA LEU A 7 -52.21 32.61 8.40
C LEU A 7 -50.85 31.98 8.68
N LEU A 8 -50.79 30.64 8.73
CA LEU A 8 -49.55 29.87 8.68
C LEU A 8 -48.98 29.90 7.25
N TRP A 9 -47.90 30.59 7.06
CA TRP A 9 -47.02 30.45 5.89
C TRP A 9 -46.13 29.22 6.15
N ALA A 10 -46.50 28.08 5.58
CA ALA A 10 -45.62 26.93 5.48
C ALA A 10 -44.66 27.16 4.30
N GLY A 11 -43.49 27.71 4.61
CA GLY A 11 -42.38 27.73 3.65
C GLY A 11 -41.88 26.33 3.43
N LEU A 12 -42.23 25.71 2.30
CA LEU A 12 -41.56 24.51 1.80
C LEU A 12 -40.13 24.91 1.40
N LEU A 13 -39.17 24.70 2.25
CA LEU A 13 -37.77 24.58 1.86
C LEU A 13 -37.61 23.26 1.11
N VAL A 14 -37.83 23.29 -0.19
CA VAL A 14 -37.33 22.24 -1.10
C VAL A 14 -35.83 22.43 -1.13
N ALA A 15 -35.13 21.70 -0.30
CA ALA A 15 -33.70 21.46 -0.49
C ALA A 15 -33.59 20.67 -1.82
N ALA A 16 -33.39 21.40 -2.92
CA ALA A 16 -32.96 20.83 -4.16
C ALA A 16 -31.60 20.18 -3.86
N ALA A 17 -31.57 18.87 -3.66
CA ALA A 17 -30.34 18.12 -3.78
C ALA A 17 -29.81 18.45 -5.18
N ALA A 18 -28.77 19.28 -5.25
CA ALA A 18 -28.09 19.57 -6.50
C ALA A 18 -27.50 18.24 -6.97
N CYS A 19 -28.21 17.54 -7.86
CA CYS A 19 -27.65 16.38 -8.55
C CYS A 19 -26.37 16.87 -9.23
N ALA A 20 -25.24 16.26 -8.88
CA ALA A 20 -23.97 16.58 -9.51
C ALA A 20 -24.14 16.45 -11.03
N GLN A 21 -23.68 17.43 -11.79
CA GLN A 21 -23.79 17.40 -13.25
C GLN A 21 -23.01 16.21 -13.80
N PRO A 22 -23.54 15.50 -14.81
CA PRO A 22 -22.82 14.41 -15.48
C PRO A 22 -21.49 14.90 -16.02
N VAL A 23 -20.43 14.12 -15.87
CA VAL A 23 -19.08 14.49 -16.30
C VAL A 23 -19.03 14.82 -17.79
N SER A 24 -19.79 14.11 -18.61
CA SER A 24 -19.89 14.36 -20.07
C SER A 24 -20.43 15.76 -20.44
N THR A 25 -21.09 16.45 -19.52
CA THR A 25 -21.50 17.85 -19.71
C THR A 25 -20.40 18.84 -19.35
N LEU A 26 -19.45 18.42 -18.50
CA LEU A 26 -18.37 19.25 -17.96
C LEU A 26 -17.05 19.06 -18.73
N TYR A 27 -16.85 17.90 -19.36
CA TYR A 27 -15.60 17.49 -19.96
C TYR A 27 -15.80 16.93 -21.37
N ASP A 28 -14.75 17.10 -22.18
CA ASP A 28 -14.56 16.33 -23.42
C ASP A 28 -13.50 15.25 -23.18
N LYS A 29 -13.70 14.08 -23.78
CA LYS A 29 -12.71 13.00 -23.81
C LYS A 29 -12.16 12.84 -25.22
N THR A 30 -10.83 12.85 -25.31
CA THR A 30 -10.10 12.53 -26.55
C THR A 30 -9.06 11.46 -26.27
N GLU A 31 -8.91 10.52 -27.19
CA GLU A 31 -7.91 9.45 -27.10
C GLU A 31 -6.75 9.70 -28.06
N TYR A 32 -5.54 9.53 -27.55
CA TYR A 32 -4.30 9.70 -28.30
C TYR A 32 -3.45 8.44 -28.24
N ARG A 33 -2.60 8.30 -29.25
CA ARG A 33 -1.52 7.29 -29.26
C ARG A 33 -0.20 8.06 -29.28
N ILE A 34 0.31 8.36 -28.10
CA ILE A 34 1.52 9.18 -27.94
C ILE A 34 2.73 8.32 -28.26
N ALA A 35 3.52 8.76 -29.26
CA ALA A 35 4.76 8.08 -29.62
C ALA A 35 5.85 8.40 -28.59
N MET A 36 6.47 7.37 -28.06
CA MET A 36 7.67 7.45 -27.23
C MET A 36 8.91 7.59 -28.13
N ARG A 37 10.06 7.88 -27.54
CA ARG A 37 11.34 8.09 -28.24
C ARG A 37 11.79 6.92 -29.11
N ASP A 38 11.35 5.71 -28.79
CA ASP A 38 11.61 4.48 -29.55
C ASP A 38 10.49 4.16 -30.56
N SER A 39 9.57 5.10 -30.77
CA SER A 39 8.41 4.98 -31.66
C SER A 39 7.29 4.04 -31.19
N VAL A 40 7.41 3.41 -30.03
CA VAL A 40 6.29 2.70 -29.37
C VAL A 40 5.22 3.70 -29.01
N ARG A 41 3.94 3.35 -29.22
CA ARG A 41 2.82 4.25 -28.98
C ARG A 41 2.01 3.83 -27.78
N LEU A 42 1.88 4.75 -26.81
CA LEU A 42 1.08 4.52 -25.61
C LEU A 42 -0.33 5.12 -25.76
N HIS A 43 -1.33 4.32 -25.43
CA HIS A 43 -2.73 4.76 -25.42
C HIS A 43 -2.95 5.69 -24.23
N THR A 44 -3.50 6.88 -24.53
CA THR A 44 -3.68 7.95 -23.57
C THR A 44 -5.05 8.59 -23.74
N SER A 45 -5.92 8.44 -22.75
CA SER A 45 -7.20 9.14 -22.66
C SER A 45 -7.01 10.47 -21.95
N VAL A 46 -7.36 11.57 -22.58
CA VAL A 46 -7.28 12.92 -22.04
C VAL A 46 -8.69 13.48 -21.87
N PHE A 47 -8.99 13.90 -20.66
CA PHE A 47 -10.28 14.50 -20.29
C PHE A 47 -10.02 15.99 -20.02
N THR A 48 -10.56 16.86 -20.89
CA THR A 48 -10.37 18.31 -20.84
C THR A 48 -11.63 19.01 -20.35
N PRO A 49 -11.53 19.94 -19.37
CA PRO A 49 -12.68 20.71 -18.94
C PRO A 49 -13.18 21.64 -20.04
N LYS A 50 -14.51 21.73 -20.19
CA LYS A 50 -15.16 22.69 -21.10
C LYS A 50 -15.17 24.11 -20.57
N ALA A 51 -14.95 24.28 -19.29
CA ALA A 51 -14.84 25.60 -18.66
C ALA A 51 -13.64 26.37 -19.24
N PRO A 52 -13.78 27.69 -19.47
CA PRO A 52 -12.70 28.51 -19.99
C PRO A 52 -11.57 28.68 -18.95
N GLY A 53 -10.35 28.84 -19.44
CA GLY A 53 -9.16 29.08 -18.61
C GLY A 53 -8.08 28.03 -18.79
N LYS A 54 -6.93 28.27 -18.13
CA LYS A 54 -5.84 27.29 -18.10
C LYS A 54 -6.02 26.35 -16.90
N ALA A 55 -5.74 25.06 -17.13
CA ALA A 55 -5.89 24.01 -16.14
C ALA A 55 -4.59 23.22 -15.95
N PRO A 56 -4.29 22.76 -14.73
CA PRO A 56 -3.18 21.85 -14.48
C PRO A 56 -3.52 20.44 -15.00
N ILE A 57 -2.47 19.67 -15.30
CA ILE A 57 -2.60 18.28 -15.73
C ILE A 57 -2.33 17.36 -14.55
N ILE A 58 -3.20 16.35 -14.34
CA ILE A 58 -2.97 15.22 -13.44
C ILE A 58 -2.97 13.91 -14.23
N ILE A 59 -1.92 13.09 -14.06
CA ILE A 59 -1.68 11.87 -14.83
C ILE A 59 -1.80 10.66 -13.93
N PHE A 60 -2.55 9.66 -14.40
CA PHE A 60 -2.68 8.32 -13.83
C PHE A 60 -2.21 7.30 -14.86
N ARG A 61 -1.05 6.66 -14.61
CA ARG A 61 -0.52 5.56 -15.42
C ARG A 61 -0.85 4.24 -14.76
N THR A 62 -1.28 3.25 -15.53
CA THR A 62 -1.77 1.99 -14.96
C THR A 62 -1.52 0.78 -15.87
N PRO A 63 -1.19 -0.40 -15.30
CA PRO A 63 -1.13 -1.65 -16.04
C PRO A 63 -2.48 -2.38 -16.08
N TYR A 64 -3.55 -1.79 -15.51
CA TYR A 64 -4.86 -2.43 -15.32
C TYR A 64 -5.92 -2.02 -16.34
N GLY A 65 -5.56 -1.14 -17.30
CA GLY A 65 -6.45 -0.61 -18.32
C GLY A 65 -7.14 0.69 -17.93
N THR A 66 -7.26 1.58 -18.91
CA THR A 66 -7.86 2.93 -18.75
C THR A 66 -9.28 3.03 -19.31
N GLY A 67 -9.90 1.89 -19.59
CA GLY A 67 -11.27 1.85 -20.11
C GLY A 67 -12.30 2.60 -19.23
N PRO A 68 -13.48 2.93 -19.83
CA PRO A 68 -13.95 2.54 -21.14
C PRO A 68 -13.22 3.27 -22.28
N TYR A 69 -12.86 2.53 -23.32
CA TYR A 69 -12.20 3.07 -24.51
C TYR A 69 -13.24 3.66 -25.48
N GLY A 70 -12.79 4.62 -26.28
CA GLY A 70 -13.61 5.35 -27.23
C GLY A 70 -13.94 6.77 -26.78
N GLU A 71 -13.98 7.70 -27.75
CA GLU A 71 -14.37 9.09 -27.52
C GLU A 71 -15.78 9.16 -26.93
N GLY A 72 -15.96 10.09 -25.99
CA GLY A 72 -17.24 10.28 -25.30
C GLY A 72 -17.60 9.20 -24.27
N GLN A 73 -16.77 8.18 -24.07
CA GLN A 73 -16.97 7.16 -23.03
C GLN A 73 -16.25 7.58 -21.74
N PHE A 74 -16.99 7.84 -20.67
CA PHE A 74 -16.44 8.28 -19.39
C PHE A 74 -16.43 7.15 -18.36
N PRO A 75 -15.34 7.03 -17.54
CA PRO A 75 -15.34 6.11 -16.41
C PRO A 75 -16.41 6.48 -15.38
N GLY A 76 -17.18 5.48 -14.90
CA GLY A 76 -18.18 5.71 -13.86
C GLY A 76 -17.59 6.27 -12.54
N SER A 77 -16.31 6.03 -12.30
CA SER A 77 -15.56 6.60 -11.15
C SER A 77 -15.40 8.11 -11.20
N PHE A 78 -15.62 8.76 -12.36
CA PHE A 78 -15.58 10.22 -12.48
C PHE A 78 -16.87 10.90 -12.00
N GLU A 79 -17.97 10.15 -11.93
CA GLU A 79 -19.27 10.70 -11.51
C GLU A 79 -19.37 10.95 -10.00
N LYS A 80 -18.54 10.24 -9.21
CA LYS A 80 -18.53 10.37 -7.74
C LYS A 80 -17.20 9.88 -7.16
N GLY A 81 -16.95 10.23 -5.90
CA GLY A 81 -15.79 9.75 -5.14
C GLY A 81 -14.49 10.45 -5.52
N TYR A 82 -13.39 9.76 -5.32
CA TYR A 82 -12.02 10.26 -5.44
C TYR A 82 -11.76 11.04 -6.76
N MET A 83 -12.06 10.43 -7.90
CA MET A 83 -11.82 11.06 -9.21
C MET A 83 -12.71 12.28 -9.46
N ARG A 84 -13.91 12.30 -8.89
CA ARG A 84 -14.82 13.45 -8.96
C ARG A 84 -14.21 14.72 -8.35
N SER A 85 -13.39 14.59 -7.34
CA SER A 85 -12.70 15.73 -6.72
C SER A 85 -11.80 16.50 -7.70
N TYR A 86 -11.17 15.81 -8.66
CA TYR A 86 -10.39 16.45 -9.72
C TYR A 86 -11.28 17.05 -10.81
N VAL A 87 -12.38 16.37 -11.15
CA VAL A 87 -13.37 16.88 -12.10
C VAL A 87 -13.94 18.20 -11.61
N ASP A 88 -14.41 18.28 -10.37
CA ASP A 88 -15.03 19.47 -9.78
C ASP A 88 -14.06 20.65 -9.69
N ARG A 89 -12.75 20.36 -9.68
CA ARG A 89 -11.68 21.38 -9.68
C ARG A 89 -11.18 21.75 -11.07
N GLY A 90 -11.73 21.16 -12.13
CA GLY A 90 -11.37 21.48 -13.50
C GLY A 90 -9.93 21.11 -13.89
N TYR A 91 -9.38 20.01 -13.36
CA TYR A 91 -8.10 19.47 -13.82
C TYR A 91 -8.24 18.88 -15.22
N ILE A 92 -7.22 18.98 -16.05
CA ILE A 92 -7.03 18.11 -17.21
C ILE A 92 -6.62 16.75 -16.65
N ILE A 93 -7.47 15.74 -16.80
CA ILE A 93 -7.21 14.40 -16.27
C ILE A 93 -6.69 13.53 -17.41
N VAL A 94 -5.56 12.87 -17.17
CA VAL A 94 -4.91 11.97 -18.15
C VAL A 94 -4.83 10.57 -17.57
N MET A 95 -5.34 9.60 -18.32
CA MET A 95 -5.23 8.18 -17.98
C MET A 95 -4.46 7.49 -19.11
N GLN A 96 -3.37 6.79 -18.76
CA GLN A 96 -2.51 6.13 -19.73
C GLN A 96 -2.32 4.65 -19.41
N ASP A 97 -2.58 3.79 -20.41
CA ASP A 97 -2.14 2.40 -20.36
C ASP A 97 -0.61 2.37 -20.48
N VAL A 98 0.06 1.70 -19.54
CA VAL A 98 1.52 1.57 -19.60
C VAL A 98 1.94 0.67 -20.76
N ARG A 99 3.20 0.76 -21.14
CA ARG A 99 3.84 -0.01 -22.21
C ARG A 99 3.49 -1.50 -22.14
N GLY A 100 3.08 -2.08 -23.26
CA GLY A 100 2.74 -3.50 -23.39
C GLY A 100 1.44 -3.94 -22.71
N ARG A 101 0.61 -3.00 -22.26
CA ARG A 101 -0.69 -3.32 -21.61
C ARG A 101 -1.85 -2.72 -22.40
N TYR A 102 -2.95 -3.47 -22.47
CA TYR A 102 -4.24 -3.08 -23.06
C TYR A 102 -4.11 -2.46 -24.46
N MET A 103 -4.33 -1.15 -24.60
CA MET A 103 -4.29 -0.46 -25.90
C MET A 103 -2.92 0.15 -26.22
N SER A 104 -1.93 0.00 -25.36
CA SER A 104 -0.55 0.43 -25.59
C SER A 104 0.29 -0.63 -26.26
N GLU A 105 1.23 -0.19 -27.10
CA GLU A 105 2.20 -1.02 -27.81
C GLU A 105 3.41 -1.33 -26.91
N GLY A 106 4.32 -2.17 -27.41
CA GLY A 106 5.57 -2.54 -26.77
C GLY A 106 5.45 -3.74 -25.84
N ASP A 107 6.49 -3.97 -25.04
CA ASP A 107 6.60 -5.09 -24.12
C ASP A 107 6.37 -4.62 -22.69
N PHE A 108 5.52 -5.35 -21.97
CA PHE A 108 5.32 -5.15 -20.54
C PHE A 108 6.41 -5.89 -19.75
N GLU A 109 6.99 -5.18 -18.81
CA GLU A 109 7.89 -5.74 -17.80
C GLU A 109 7.41 -5.33 -16.41
N HIS A 110 7.32 -6.29 -15.49
CA HIS A 110 6.92 -6.00 -14.11
C HIS A 110 8.00 -5.20 -13.39
N VAL A 111 7.57 -4.12 -12.69
CA VAL A 111 8.44 -3.23 -11.90
C VAL A 111 9.77 -2.95 -12.56
N ARG A 112 9.70 -2.59 -13.85
CA ARG A 112 10.88 -2.32 -14.67
C ARG A 112 11.84 -1.37 -13.95
N PRO A 113 13.14 -1.73 -13.82
CA PRO A 113 14.12 -0.89 -13.14
C PRO A 113 14.24 0.49 -13.76
N ALA A 114 14.38 1.53 -12.92
CA ALA A 114 14.66 2.88 -13.38
C ALA A 114 16.08 2.97 -13.93
N GLY A 115 16.25 3.54 -15.14
CA GLY A 115 17.55 3.67 -15.80
C GLY A 115 18.09 2.35 -16.35
N SER A 116 17.25 1.34 -16.56
CA SER A 116 17.65 0.01 -17.03
C SER A 116 18.05 -0.08 -18.50
N GLY A 117 17.82 0.98 -19.28
CA GLY A 117 18.11 0.98 -20.70
C GLY A 117 17.85 2.34 -21.35
N GLU A 118 17.76 2.34 -22.70
CA GLU A 118 17.41 3.54 -23.47
C GLU A 118 15.95 3.97 -23.23
N THR A 119 15.09 3.02 -22.84
CA THR A 119 13.68 3.26 -22.55
C THR A 119 13.25 2.50 -21.29
N ASP A 120 12.57 3.21 -20.40
CA ASP A 120 11.95 2.69 -19.17
C ASP A 120 10.71 3.51 -18.80
N GLU A 121 10.15 3.30 -17.62
CA GLU A 121 8.96 4.02 -17.18
C GLU A 121 9.21 5.51 -16.91
N THR A 122 10.46 5.91 -16.63
CA THR A 122 10.81 7.32 -16.45
C THR A 122 10.87 8.04 -17.79
N THR A 123 11.43 7.40 -18.80
CA THR A 123 11.52 7.95 -20.15
C THR A 123 10.15 8.01 -20.82
N ASP A 124 9.29 6.99 -20.63
CA ASP A 124 7.90 7.01 -21.10
C ASP A 124 7.09 8.13 -20.43
N SER A 125 7.34 8.38 -19.14
CA SER A 125 6.72 9.50 -18.42
C SER A 125 7.19 10.84 -18.95
N TYR A 126 8.49 11.00 -19.21
CA TYR A 126 9.05 12.21 -19.81
C TYR A 126 8.42 12.52 -21.16
N ASP A 127 8.44 11.56 -22.09
CA ASP A 127 7.93 11.73 -23.45
C ASP A 127 6.42 12.02 -23.45
N THR A 128 5.68 11.38 -22.54
CA THR A 128 4.24 11.63 -22.33
C THR A 128 4.00 13.07 -21.88
N VAL A 129 4.73 13.54 -20.87
CA VAL A 129 4.58 14.91 -20.34
C VAL A 129 4.96 15.94 -21.40
N ASP A 130 6.09 15.74 -22.09
CA ASP A 130 6.56 16.63 -23.15
C ASP A 130 5.51 16.78 -24.26
N TRP A 131 4.91 15.66 -24.66
CA TRP A 131 3.84 15.67 -25.65
C TRP A 131 2.59 16.41 -25.15
N LEU A 132 2.13 16.10 -23.92
CA LEU A 132 0.90 16.68 -23.35
C LEU A 132 1.00 18.21 -23.22
N VAL A 133 2.10 18.73 -22.69
CA VAL A 133 2.23 20.19 -22.49
C VAL A 133 2.32 20.96 -23.82
N ARG A 134 2.77 20.32 -24.89
CA ARG A 134 2.84 20.93 -26.23
C ARG A 134 1.54 20.84 -27.02
N HIS A 135 0.75 19.79 -26.82
CA HIS A 135 -0.36 19.47 -27.73
C HIS A 135 -1.75 19.66 -27.11
N ILE A 136 -1.89 19.53 -25.78
CA ILE A 136 -3.21 19.71 -25.15
C ILE A 136 -3.45 21.21 -24.94
N PRO A 137 -4.49 21.80 -25.54
CA PRO A 137 -4.76 23.21 -25.38
C PRO A 137 -5.20 23.55 -23.97
N HIS A 138 -5.03 24.80 -23.59
CA HIS A 138 -5.44 25.34 -22.29
C HIS A 138 -4.80 24.67 -21.06
N ASN A 139 -3.71 23.91 -21.20
CA ASN A 139 -2.92 23.52 -20.05
C ASN A 139 -2.11 24.71 -19.51
N ASN A 140 -1.79 24.69 -18.20
CA ASN A 140 -0.99 25.75 -17.58
C ASN A 140 0.53 25.41 -17.53
N GLY A 141 0.96 24.30 -18.14
CA GLY A 141 2.35 23.84 -18.14
C GLY A 141 2.80 23.15 -16.86
N ARG A 142 1.88 22.85 -15.92
CA ARG A 142 2.19 22.16 -14.68
C ARG A 142 1.52 20.79 -14.66
N VAL A 143 2.29 19.77 -14.29
CA VAL A 143 1.89 18.37 -14.34
C VAL A 143 2.12 17.71 -12.99
N GLY A 144 1.15 16.91 -12.56
CA GLY A 144 1.27 16.01 -11.43
C GLY A 144 1.03 14.56 -11.84
N PHE A 145 1.55 13.63 -11.05
CA PHE A 145 1.24 12.21 -11.14
C PHE A 145 0.63 11.73 -9.84
N ALA A 146 -0.40 10.88 -9.93
CA ALA A 146 -0.97 10.18 -8.78
C ALA A 146 -1.27 8.73 -9.12
N GLY A 147 -1.18 7.85 -8.13
CA GLY A 147 -1.51 6.45 -8.31
C GLY A 147 -1.40 5.66 -7.02
N CYS A 148 -2.18 4.60 -6.89
CA CYS A 148 -2.19 3.72 -5.73
C CYS A 148 -1.75 2.32 -6.11
N SER A 149 -0.91 1.69 -5.30
CA SER A 149 -0.39 0.34 -5.54
C SER A 149 0.62 0.32 -6.70
N TYR A 150 0.49 -0.57 -7.65
CA TYR A 150 1.29 -0.53 -8.87
C TYR A 150 1.22 0.84 -9.59
N PRO A 151 0.05 1.50 -9.77
CA PRO A 151 0.03 2.90 -10.21
C PRO A 151 0.79 3.87 -9.31
N GLY A 152 1.03 3.56 -8.04
CA GLY A 152 1.91 4.31 -7.13
C GLY A 152 3.39 4.22 -7.52
N PHE A 153 3.84 3.04 -7.95
CA PHE A 153 5.14 2.87 -8.59
C PHE A 153 5.27 3.77 -9.83
N TYR A 154 4.28 3.75 -10.74
CA TYR A 154 4.31 4.61 -11.93
C TYR A 154 4.24 6.10 -11.60
N ALA A 155 3.53 6.49 -10.54
CA ALA A 155 3.52 7.88 -10.07
C ALA A 155 4.92 8.33 -9.63
N MET A 156 5.66 7.47 -8.91
CA MET A 156 7.03 7.79 -8.53
C MET A 156 7.98 7.80 -9.74
N MET A 157 7.82 6.90 -10.72
CA MET A 157 8.57 6.93 -11.99
C MET A 157 8.34 8.25 -12.74
N GLY A 158 7.10 8.80 -12.69
CA GLY A 158 6.81 10.15 -13.16
C GLY A 158 7.59 11.23 -12.40
N GLY A 159 7.77 11.07 -11.08
CA GLY A 159 8.60 11.95 -10.24
C GLY A 159 10.09 11.90 -10.56
N LEU A 160 10.56 10.75 -11.05
CA LEU A 160 11.95 10.51 -11.43
C LEU A 160 12.26 10.88 -12.89
N CYS A 161 11.27 11.21 -13.71
CA CYS A 161 11.45 11.43 -15.15
C CYS A 161 12.30 12.66 -15.51
N GLY A 162 12.47 13.60 -14.59
CA GLY A 162 13.29 14.81 -14.79
C GLY A 162 12.67 15.87 -15.71
N HIS A 163 11.39 15.74 -16.11
CA HIS A 163 10.74 16.75 -16.95
C HIS A 163 10.37 18.01 -16.14
N PRO A 164 10.73 19.23 -16.59
CA PRO A 164 10.57 20.45 -15.78
C PRO A 164 9.11 20.85 -15.50
N ALA A 165 8.15 20.36 -16.29
CA ALA A 165 6.72 20.58 -16.06
C ALA A 165 6.16 19.75 -14.89
N VAL A 166 6.82 18.66 -14.49
CA VAL A 166 6.39 17.85 -13.34
C VAL A 166 6.71 18.59 -12.05
N LYS A 167 5.68 18.96 -11.31
CA LYS A 167 5.79 19.76 -10.08
C LYS A 167 5.43 19.01 -8.81
N ALA A 168 4.56 18.01 -8.92
CA ALA A 168 4.07 17.26 -7.76
C ALA A 168 3.76 15.81 -8.14
N VAL A 169 4.06 14.87 -7.24
CA VAL A 169 3.70 13.46 -7.41
C VAL A 169 3.15 12.88 -6.11
N SER A 170 2.15 12.01 -6.21
CA SER A 170 1.60 11.28 -5.06
C SER A 170 1.67 9.76 -5.29
N PRO A 171 2.80 9.12 -4.94
CA PRO A 171 2.91 7.69 -4.85
C PRO A 171 2.15 7.20 -3.60
N GLN A 172 1.05 6.47 -3.81
CA GLN A 172 0.14 6.01 -2.76
C GLN A 172 0.25 4.50 -2.64
N ALA A 173 0.52 3.96 -1.44
CA ALA A 173 0.88 2.56 -1.23
C ALA A 173 1.72 2.05 -2.41
N PRO A 174 2.87 2.70 -2.68
CA PRO A 174 3.63 2.39 -3.88
C PRO A 174 4.36 1.06 -3.73
N VAL A 175 4.32 0.24 -4.77
CA VAL A 175 5.27 -0.87 -4.89
C VAL A 175 6.68 -0.31 -4.95
N THR A 176 7.53 -0.71 -4.00
CA THR A 176 8.93 -0.23 -3.94
C THR A 176 9.94 -1.36 -3.99
N ASP A 177 9.68 -2.46 -3.29
CA ASP A 177 10.57 -3.61 -3.22
C ASP A 177 9.76 -4.89 -2.95
N TRP A 178 9.54 -5.67 -3.98
CA TRP A 178 8.78 -6.92 -3.92
C TRP A 178 9.50 -8.07 -3.21
N PHE A 179 10.77 -7.91 -2.83
CA PHE A 179 11.47 -8.92 -2.03
C PHE A 179 11.43 -8.61 -0.53
N MET A 180 11.42 -7.33 -0.16
CA MET A 180 11.58 -6.96 1.23
C MET A 180 10.28 -6.80 1.99
N GLY A 181 9.18 -6.33 1.34
CA GLY A 181 7.97 -6.10 2.12
C GLY A 181 6.74 -5.60 1.37
N ASP A 182 6.80 -5.46 0.04
CA ASP A 182 5.61 -5.16 -0.77
C ASP A 182 5.09 -6.43 -1.45
N ASP A 183 3.80 -6.61 -1.58
CA ASP A 183 3.02 -7.67 -2.28
C ASP A 183 3.61 -9.09 -2.26
N VAL A 184 4.82 -9.28 -2.78
CA VAL A 184 5.30 -10.60 -3.24
C VAL A 184 6.08 -11.35 -2.17
N HIS A 185 6.98 -10.68 -1.45
CA HIS A 185 7.71 -11.28 -0.32
C HIS A 185 7.74 -10.33 0.88
N HIS A 186 7.80 -10.91 2.07
CA HIS A 186 8.15 -10.21 3.29
C HIS A 186 9.40 -10.85 3.91
N ASN A 187 10.46 -10.07 4.07
CA ASN A 187 11.73 -10.55 4.62
C ASN A 187 12.19 -11.88 4.01
N GLY A 188 12.07 -12.00 2.68
CA GLY A 188 12.46 -13.16 1.91
C GLY A 188 11.49 -14.35 1.93
N VAL A 189 10.31 -14.20 2.54
CA VAL A 189 9.24 -15.20 2.51
C VAL A 189 8.25 -14.85 1.41
N LEU A 190 8.05 -15.76 0.47
CA LEU A 190 7.05 -15.61 -0.60
C LEU A 190 5.64 -15.59 0.00
N MET A 191 4.90 -14.51 -0.24
CA MET A 191 3.47 -14.37 0.09
C MET A 191 2.66 -15.12 -0.97
N LEU A 192 2.68 -16.45 -0.86
CA LEU A 192 2.35 -17.40 -1.92
C LEU A 192 0.95 -17.17 -2.51
N THR A 193 -0.06 -17.05 -1.66
CA THR A 193 -1.46 -16.97 -2.10
C THR A 193 -1.73 -15.69 -2.89
N ASP A 194 -1.27 -14.56 -2.38
CA ASP A 194 -1.46 -13.25 -3.02
C ASP A 194 -0.64 -13.14 -4.31
N SER A 195 0.63 -13.54 -4.27
CA SER A 195 1.54 -13.51 -5.44
C SER A 195 1.04 -14.39 -6.58
N TYR A 196 0.64 -15.63 -6.28
CA TYR A 196 0.13 -16.56 -7.28
C TYR A 196 -1.12 -16.01 -7.96
N ARG A 197 -2.08 -15.51 -7.19
CA ARG A 197 -3.32 -14.94 -7.71
C ARG A 197 -3.08 -13.67 -8.52
N PHE A 198 -2.26 -12.76 -8.01
CA PHE A 198 -1.93 -11.50 -8.68
C PHE A 198 -1.25 -11.77 -10.02
N LEU A 199 -0.16 -12.55 -10.03
CA LEU A 199 0.60 -12.82 -11.23
C LEU A 199 -0.18 -13.66 -12.26
N SER A 200 -1.06 -14.58 -11.81
CA SER A 200 -1.96 -15.27 -12.73
C SER A 200 -2.92 -14.31 -13.45
N GLY A 201 -3.39 -13.27 -12.78
CA GLY A 201 -4.24 -12.23 -13.35
C GLY A 201 -3.50 -11.23 -14.24
N MET A 202 -2.20 -11.07 -14.03
CA MET A 202 -1.34 -10.13 -14.76
C MET A 202 -0.60 -10.76 -15.95
N ASN A 203 -0.77 -12.05 -16.16
CA ASN A 203 -0.10 -12.75 -17.25
C ASN A 203 -0.46 -12.12 -18.61
N THR A 204 0.56 -11.69 -19.35
CA THR A 204 0.39 -11.08 -20.67
C THR A 204 0.46 -12.17 -21.74
N PRO A 205 -0.56 -12.31 -22.59
CA PRO A 205 -0.50 -13.30 -23.67
C PRO A 205 0.66 -13.01 -24.62
N PRO A 206 1.21 -14.03 -25.27
CA PRO A 206 2.15 -13.83 -26.36
C PRO A 206 1.48 -13.02 -27.49
N GLY A 207 2.17 -12.01 -27.98
CA GLY A 207 1.67 -11.12 -29.02
C GLY A 207 1.41 -9.71 -28.49
N ARG A 208 1.90 -8.74 -29.25
CA ARG A 208 1.97 -7.33 -28.87
C ARG A 208 0.87 -6.51 -29.55
N VAL A 209 -0.30 -7.09 -29.67
CA VAL A 209 -1.44 -6.42 -30.30
C VAL A 209 -2.25 -5.74 -29.21
N PRO A 210 -2.49 -4.44 -29.32
CA PRO A 210 -3.36 -3.73 -28.38
C PRO A 210 -4.72 -4.43 -28.26
N ALA A 211 -5.17 -4.63 -27.02
CA ALA A 211 -6.44 -5.28 -26.72
C ALA A 211 -7.22 -4.51 -25.67
N ALA A 212 -8.49 -4.23 -25.95
CA ALA A 212 -9.38 -3.53 -25.02
C ALA A 212 -9.61 -4.31 -23.70
N LYS A 213 -9.39 -5.62 -23.74
CA LYS A 213 -9.51 -6.49 -22.57
C LYS A 213 -8.46 -7.58 -22.65
N MET A 214 -7.61 -7.65 -21.62
CA MET A 214 -6.66 -8.74 -21.50
C MET A 214 -7.37 -10.05 -21.15
N PRO A 215 -6.97 -11.19 -21.73
CA PRO A 215 -7.47 -12.49 -21.33
C PRO A 215 -7.15 -12.74 -19.85
N SER A 216 -8.14 -13.20 -19.10
CA SER A 216 -7.91 -13.74 -17.76
C SER A 216 -7.35 -15.14 -17.91
N MET A 217 -6.18 -15.39 -17.36
CA MET A 217 -5.62 -16.73 -17.27
C MET A 217 -6.34 -17.56 -16.21
N SER A 218 -6.21 -18.87 -16.32
CA SER A 218 -6.76 -19.93 -15.48
C SER A 218 -7.24 -19.49 -14.10
N ARG A 219 -8.51 -19.63 -13.84
CA ARG A 219 -9.04 -19.46 -12.49
C ARG A 219 -8.76 -20.71 -11.68
N GLN A 220 -8.30 -20.51 -10.47
CA GLN A 220 -8.30 -21.53 -9.44
C GLN A 220 -9.70 -22.16 -9.34
N THR A 221 -9.76 -23.48 -9.43
CA THR A 221 -11.02 -24.24 -9.42
C THR A 221 -11.35 -24.77 -8.01
N GLN A 222 -10.42 -24.70 -7.08
CA GLN A 222 -10.57 -25.18 -5.71
C GLN A 222 -11.48 -24.25 -4.89
N PRO A 223 -12.18 -24.76 -3.89
CA PRO A 223 -13.16 -24.00 -3.11
C PRO A 223 -12.54 -22.89 -2.26
N ASP A 224 -11.28 -23.07 -1.84
CA ASP A 224 -10.53 -22.07 -1.07
C ASP A 224 -9.02 -22.17 -1.30
N GLU A 225 -8.30 -21.10 -0.92
CA GLU A 225 -6.85 -21.00 -1.10
C GLU A 225 -6.08 -22.05 -0.27
N ARG A 226 -6.49 -22.27 0.98
CA ARG A 226 -5.81 -23.22 1.87
C ARG A 226 -5.80 -24.62 1.26
N THR A 227 -6.95 -25.11 0.83
CA THR A 227 -7.07 -26.43 0.18
C THR A 227 -6.19 -26.50 -1.06
N PHE A 228 -6.26 -25.49 -1.92
CA PHE A 228 -5.45 -25.45 -3.15
C PHE A 228 -3.95 -25.56 -2.88
N PHE A 229 -3.40 -24.74 -1.96
CA PHE A 229 -1.97 -24.72 -1.71
C PHE A 229 -1.47 -25.89 -0.85
N LEU A 230 -2.33 -26.54 -0.06
CA LEU A 230 -2.00 -27.79 0.60
C LEU A 230 -1.97 -28.99 -0.36
N GLU A 231 -2.72 -28.93 -1.46
CA GLU A 231 -2.67 -29.94 -2.52
C GLU A 231 -1.49 -29.73 -3.48
N HIS A 232 -1.03 -28.47 -3.66
CA HIS A 232 0.03 -28.07 -4.57
C HIS A 232 1.22 -27.45 -3.80
N THR A 233 1.95 -28.29 -3.07
CA THR A 233 2.99 -27.84 -2.13
C THR A 233 4.33 -27.47 -2.77
N ALA A 234 4.59 -27.93 -4.01
CA ALA A 234 5.85 -27.68 -4.69
C ALA A 234 5.78 -26.45 -5.59
N LEU A 235 6.70 -25.49 -5.41
CA LEU A 235 6.77 -24.28 -6.24
C LEU A 235 6.93 -24.63 -7.74
N ALA A 236 7.64 -25.69 -8.07
CA ALA A 236 7.80 -26.16 -9.45
C ALA A 236 6.46 -26.61 -10.09
N GLU A 237 5.56 -27.20 -9.30
CA GLU A 237 4.22 -27.56 -9.75
C GLU A 237 3.38 -26.31 -10.03
N LEU A 238 3.36 -25.38 -9.08
CA LEU A 238 2.67 -24.09 -9.25
C LEU A 238 3.20 -23.31 -10.46
N THR A 239 4.51 -23.32 -10.69
CA THR A 239 5.13 -22.77 -11.91
C THR A 239 4.57 -23.44 -13.16
N GLY A 240 4.42 -24.77 -13.15
CA GLY A 240 3.81 -25.50 -14.26
C GLY A 240 2.37 -25.09 -14.55
N LEU A 241 1.58 -24.83 -13.52
CA LEU A 241 0.19 -24.40 -13.64
C LEU A 241 0.03 -22.96 -14.17
N LEU A 242 1.02 -22.07 -13.91
CA LEU A 242 1.00 -20.66 -14.35
C LEU A 242 1.55 -20.45 -15.76
N LYS A 243 2.21 -21.44 -16.38
CA LYS A 243 2.89 -21.28 -17.68
C LYS A 243 1.92 -20.94 -18.83
N PRO A 244 2.32 -20.02 -19.74
CA PRO A 244 3.52 -19.20 -19.67
C PRO A 244 3.33 -17.98 -18.75
N ASN A 245 4.22 -17.78 -17.78
CA ASN A 245 4.29 -16.55 -16.99
C ASN A 245 5.77 -16.19 -16.78
N PRO A 246 6.36 -15.40 -17.68
CA PRO A 246 7.79 -15.10 -17.65
C PRO A 246 8.26 -14.50 -16.33
N PHE A 247 7.48 -13.59 -15.73
CA PHE A 247 7.88 -12.98 -14.47
C PHE A 247 7.91 -13.97 -13.31
N TRP A 248 6.90 -14.86 -13.21
CA TRP A 248 6.90 -15.91 -12.20
C TRP A 248 8.09 -16.88 -12.37
N GLU A 249 8.42 -17.22 -13.63
CA GLU A 249 9.54 -18.09 -13.92
C GLU A 249 10.88 -17.45 -13.54
N GLU A 250 11.09 -16.16 -13.88
CA GLU A 250 12.26 -15.39 -13.46
C GLU A 250 12.33 -15.22 -11.94
N MET A 251 11.24 -14.79 -11.30
CA MET A 251 11.16 -14.67 -9.85
C MET A 251 11.55 -15.97 -9.13
N SER A 252 11.06 -17.11 -9.65
CA SER A 252 11.38 -18.43 -9.09
C SER A 252 12.85 -18.81 -9.28
N ALA A 253 13.53 -18.26 -10.29
CA ALA A 253 14.96 -18.46 -10.51
C ALA A 253 15.84 -17.56 -9.63
N HIS A 254 15.27 -16.54 -8.99
CA HIS A 254 15.94 -15.58 -8.11
C HIS A 254 15.42 -15.68 -6.66
N PRO A 255 15.69 -16.81 -5.94
CA PRO A 255 15.15 -17.04 -4.59
C PRO A 255 15.76 -16.13 -3.52
N ASP A 256 16.94 -15.55 -3.78
CA ASP A 256 17.68 -14.69 -2.86
C ASP A 256 17.65 -13.24 -3.34
N TYR A 257 17.90 -12.28 -2.43
CA TYR A 257 17.97 -10.85 -2.76
C TYR A 257 19.23 -10.49 -3.54
N ASP A 258 19.27 -10.94 -4.78
CA ASP A 258 20.37 -10.71 -5.72
C ASP A 258 20.20 -9.41 -6.53
N ALA A 259 21.03 -9.24 -7.57
CA ALA A 259 21.01 -8.05 -8.41
C ALA A 259 19.66 -7.85 -9.12
N TRP A 260 19.00 -8.94 -9.54
CA TRP A 260 17.71 -8.89 -10.24
C TRP A 260 16.63 -8.22 -9.39
N TRP A 261 16.54 -8.52 -8.09
CA TRP A 261 15.64 -7.85 -7.16
C TRP A 261 16.10 -6.44 -6.82
N GLN A 262 17.41 -6.27 -6.58
CA GLN A 262 17.99 -5.00 -6.16
C GLN A 262 17.84 -3.89 -7.20
N GLU A 263 17.86 -4.23 -8.48
CA GLU A 263 17.62 -3.30 -9.59
C GLU A 263 16.16 -2.85 -9.65
N ARG A 264 15.23 -3.67 -9.16
CA ARG A 264 13.80 -3.40 -9.07
C ARG A 264 13.39 -2.64 -7.80
N ASP A 265 14.33 -2.40 -6.87
CA ASP A 265 14.08 -1.56 -5.70
C ASP A 265 14.03 -0.08 -6.09
N LEU A 266 12.80 0.43 -6.24
CA LEU A 266 12.52 1.83 -6.60
C LEU A 266 13.21 2.83 -5.67
N ARG A 267 13.39 2.51 -4.39
CA ARG A 267 14.00 3.41 -3.40
C ARG A 267 15.45 3.74 -3.72
N ARG A 268 16.13 2.89 -4.49
CA ARG A 268 17.52 3.11 -4.92
C ARG A 268 17.66 4.23 -5.97
N ALA A 269 16.58 4.58 -6.65
CA ALA A 269 16.56 5.62 -7.67
C ALA A 269 16.14 7.01 -7.13
N CYS A 270 15.82 7.15 -5.84
CA CYS A 270 15.24 8.37 -5.25
C CYS A 270 16.28 9.48 -4.98
N TYR A 271 17.24 9.71 -5.87
CA TYR A 271 18.22 10.79 -5.76
C TYR A 271 17.81 12.03 -6.55
N ASN A 272 17.99 13.21 -5.94
CA ASN A 272 17.76 14.51 -6.60
C ASN A 272 16.35 14.65 -7.21
N VAL A 273 15.35 14.11 -6.52
CA VAL A 273 13.94 14.24 -6.91
C VAL A 273 13.55 15.71 -6.90
N GLN A 274 13.05 16.22 -8.03
CA GLN A 274 12.76 17.65 -8.20
C GLN A 274 11.33 18.02 -7.80
N PRO A 275 10.28 17.26 -8.21
CA PRO A 275 8.90 17.59 -7.82
C PRO A 275 8.66 17.33 -6.34
N ALA A 276 7.70 18.06 -5.76
CA ALA A 276 7.19 17.76 -4.43
C ALA A 276 6.55 16.36 -4.40
N VAL A 277 6.67 15.67 -3.26
CA VAL A 277 6.18 14.29 -3.10
C VAL A 277 5.21 14.19 -1.92
N LEU A 278 4.02 13.65 -2.16
CA LEU A 278 3.06 13.23 -1.15
C LEU A 278 3.00 11.70 -1.12
N VAL A 279 3.69 11.09 -0.17
CA VAL A 279 3.63 9.64 0.04
C VAL A 279 2.43 9.31 0.90
N VAL A 280 1.60 8.38 0.45
CA VAL A 280 0.37 7.97 1.16
C VAL A 280 0.39 6.47 1.41
N GLY A 281 -0.16 6.04 2.54
CA GLY A 281 -0.29 4.62 2.86
C GLY A 281 -1.35 4.33 3.90
N GLY A 282 -1.61 3.06 4.12
CA GLY A 282 -2.48 2.55 5.16
C GLY A 282 -1.71 1.78 6.22
N THR A 283 -1.97 2.02 7.50
CA THR A 283 -1.37 1.22 8.57
C THR A 283 -1.80 -0.24 8.49
N PHE A 284 -3.04 -0.49 8.07
CA PHE A 284 -3.60 -1.83 7.90
C PHE A 284 -3.64 -2.30 6.44
N ASP A 285 -2.75 -1.75 5.62
CA ASP A 285 -2.51 -2.23 4.27
C ASP A 285 -1.64 -3.49 4.31
N ALA A 286 -2.20 -4.61 3.86
CA ALA A 286 -1.51 -5.89 3.85
C ALA A 286 -0.79 -6.19 2.52
N GLU A 287 -0.77 -5.23 1.60
CA GLU A 287 -0.10 -5.33 0.30
C GLU A 287 1.15 -4.45 0.26
N ASP A 288 0.98 -3.11 0.31
CA ASP A 288 2.08 -2.16 0.11
C ASP A 288 2.26 -1.18 1.29
N CYS A 289 2.03 -1.64 2.53
CA CYS A 289 2.30 -0.84 3.72
C CYS A 289 3.79 -0.47 3.83
N PHE A 290 4.67 -1.43 3.52
CA PHE A 290 6.13 -1.26 3.55
C PHE A 290 6.60 -0.13 2.62
N GLY A 291 6.08 -0.10 1.39
CA GLY A 291 6.46 0.86 0.37
C GLY A 291 6.28 2.31 0.80
N ALA A 292 5.14 2.64 1.40
CA ALA A 292 4.86 4.00 1.86
C ALA A 292 5.90 4.50 2.88
N TRP A 293 6.15 3.72 3.95
CA TRP A 293 7.09 4.12 5.00
C TRP A 293 8.54 4.17 4.53
N THR A 294 8.94 3.21 3.73
CA THR A 294 10.35 3.09 3.30
C THR A 294 10.70 4.06 2.17
N LEU A 295 9.76 4.36 1.28
CA LEU A 295 9.94 5.39 0.25
C LEU A 295 10.10 6.79 0.88
N TYR A 296 9.23 7.16 1.84
CA TYR A 296 9.37 8.41 2.56
C TYR A 296 10.74 8.57 3.21
N ARG A 297 11.25 7.51 3.86
CA ARG A 297 12.61 7.52 4.44
C ARG A 297 13.71 7.62 3.38
N ALA A 298 13.56 6.94 2.26
CA ALA A 298 14.52 6.98 1.16
C ALA A 298 14.61 8.39 0.57
N LEU A 299 13.47 9.03 0.31
CA LEU A 299 13.38 10.41 -0.19
C LEU A 299 14.04 11.40 0.77
N ASN A 300 13.69 11.37 2.06
CA ASN A 300 14.30 12.28 3.04
C ASN A 300 15.82 12.10 3.19
N ARG A 301 16.36 10.90 2.92
CA ARG A 301 17.78 10.62 2.99
C ARG A 301 18.52 11.00 1.71
N GLN A 302 17.93 10.71 0.55
CA GLN A 302 18.59 10.81 -0.77
C GLN A 302 18.27 12.12 -1.49
N SER A 303 17.13 12.75 -1.14
CA SER A 303 16.66 14.01 -1.72
C SER A 303 16.19 14.97 -0.61
N PRO A 304 17.09 15.38 0.32
CA PRO A 304 16.70 16.11 1.53
C PRO A 304 16.14 17.52 1.26
N SER A 305 16.35 18.08 0.08
CA SER A 305 15.80 19.39 -0.35
C SER A 305 14.42 19.27 -1.01
N THR A 306 13.96 18.07 -1.32
CA THR A 306 12.64 17.84 -1.91
C THR A 306 11.54 18.03 -0.86
N PRO A 307 10.52 18.86 -1.10
CA PRO A 307 9.35 18.88 -0.25
C PRO A 307 8.69 17.48 -0.24
N CYS A 308 8.75 16.81 0.90
CA CYS A 308 8.26 15.44 1.02
C CYS A 308 7.34 15.31 2.23
N HIS A 309 6.11 14.87 1.97
CA HIS A 309 5.06 14.70 2.97
C HIS A 309 4.68 13.22 3.06
N LEU A 310 4.35 12.77 4.27
CA LEU A 310 3.83 11.42 4.54
C LEU A 310 2.43 11.53 5.13
N VAL A 311 1.48 10.79 4.58
CA VAL A 311 0.14 10.63 5.14
C VAL A 311 -0.18 9.16 5.28
N VAL A 312 -0.38 8.68 6.51
CA VAL A 312 -0.73 7.29 6.77
C VAL A 312 -1.97 7.23 7.65
N GLY A 313 -3.04 6.67 7.12
CA GLY A 313 -4.30 6.49 7.84
C GLY A 313 -4.51 5.05 8.31
N PRO A 314 -5.60 4.77 9.03
CA PRO A 314 -5.94 3.43 9.54
C PRO A 314 -6.57 2.57 8.43
N TRP A 315 -6.00 2.61 7.25
CA TRP A 315 -6.60 2.11 6.03
C TRP A 315 -6.06 0.74 5.63
N ALA A 316 -6.96 -0.11 5.12
CA ALA A 316 -6.59 -1.20 4.25
C ALA A 316 -6.21 -0.67 2.86
N HIS A 317 -5.65 -1.52 2.00
CA HIS A 317 -5.15 -1.16 0.68
C HIS A 317 -6.15 -0.32 -0.15
N GLY A 318 -5.77 0.91 -0.48
CA GLY A 318 -6.56 1.84 -1.30
C GLY A 318 -7.81 2.42 -0.65
N ALA A 319 -8.06 2.19 0.65
CA ALA A 319 -9.31 2.61 1.30
C ALA A 319 -9.46 4.13 1.41
N TRP A 320 -8.37 4.90 1.38
CA TRP A 320 -8.41 6.38 1.31
C TRP A 320 -8.95 6.94 -0.02
N ARG A 321 -9.37 6.09 -0.94
CA ARG A 321 -9.98 6.50 -2.23
C ARG A 321 -11.48 6.23 -2.30
N ASN A 322 -12.03 5.37 -1.43
CA ASN A 322 -13.44 4.96 -1.51
C ASN A 322 -14.05 4.43 -0.21
N GLY A 323 -13.46 4.77 0.95
CA GLY A 323 -13.92 4.28 2.24
C GLY A 323 -13.10 4.88 3.38
N GLY A 324 -12.40 4.04 4.13
CA GLY A 324 -11.40 4.42 5.13
C GLY A 324 -11.93 4.56 6.55
N ARG A 325 -13.20 4.87 6.74
CA ARG A 325 -13.80 5.07 8.06
C ARG A 325 -13.83 3.79 8.90
N THR A 326 -14.13 2.67 8.26
CA THR A 326 -14.33 1.39 8.98
C THR A 326 -13.44 0.29 8.43
N LEU A 327 -13.00 -0.62 9.31
CA LEU A 327 -12.30 -1.85 8.93
C LEU A 327 -12.60 -2.94 9.97
N GLY A 328 -13.19 -4.07 9.53
CA GLY A 328 -13.60 -5.14 10.42
C GLY A 328 -14.57 -4.64 11.50
N ALA A 329 -14.25 -4.87 12.76
CA ALA A 329 -15.05 -4.44 13.90
C ALA A 329 -14.86 -2.95 14.28
N PHE A 330 -13.95 -2.24 13.63
CA PHE A 330 -13.54 -0.90 14.05
C PHE A 330 -14.15 0.20 13.19
N ASP A 331 -14.69 1.24 13.86
CA ASP A 331 -15.03 2.54 13.27
C ASP A 331 -14.01 3.57 13.74
N PHE A 332 -13.15 4.05 12.83
CA PHE A 332 -12.11 5.02 13.12
C PHE A 332 -12.61 6.48 13.08
N GLY A 333 -13.90 6.71 12.80
CA GLY A 333 -14.51 8.02 12.73
C GLY A 333 -14.42 8.69 11.36
N SER A 334 -15.08 9.86 11.26
CA SER A 334 -15.17 10.63 10.01
C SER A 334 -13.81 11.09 9.48
N ASP A 335 -12.87 11.37 10.39
CA ASP A 335 -11.55 11.91 10.04
C ASP A 335 -10.64 10.86 9.39
N ALA A 336 -11.03 9.57 9.44
CA ALA A 336 -10.38 8.50 8.69
C ALA A 336 -10.98 8.26 7.29
N SER A 337 -12.04 8.99 6.91
CA SER A 337 -12.72 8.79 5.63
C SER A 337 -11.89 9.28 4.43
N TRP A 338 -12.24 8.79 3.23
CA TRP A 338 -11.62 9.25 1.99
C TRP A 338 -11.93 10.72 1.70
N GLU A 339 -13.09 11.24 2.12
CA GLU A 339 -13.46 12.65 1.99
C GLU A 339 -12.51 13.53 2.79
N TYR A 340 -12.26 13.16 4.06
CA TYR A 340 -11.31 13.88 4.91
C TYR A 340 -9.90 13.89 4.30
N TYR A 341 -9.44 12.74 3.81
CA TYR A 341 -8.14 12.63 3.14
C TYR A 341 -8.03 13.58 1.92
N MET A 342 -9.03 13.57 1.06
CA MET A 342 -9.04 14.43 -0.13
C MET A 342 -9.06 15.92 0.25
N GLU A 343 -9.87 16.29 1.22
CA GLU A 343 -10.05 17.68 1.63
C GLU A 343 -8.83 18.26 2.34
N HIS A 344 -8.15 17.44 3.19
CA HIS A 344 -7.11 17.94 4.07
C HIS A 344 -5.68 17.66 3.57
N PHE A 345 -5.50 16.72 2.65
CA PHE A 345 -4.16 16.32 2.21
C PHE A 345 -3.96 16.37 0.69
N GLU A 346 -4.63 15.53 -0.08
CA GLU A 346 -4.29 15.37 -1.50
C GLU A 346 -4.66 16.59 -2.35
N VAL A 347 -5.87 17.11 -2.18
CA VAL A 347 -6.31 18.28 -2.94
C VAL A 347 -5.50 19.53 -2.57
N PRO A 348 -5.28 19.87 -1.29
CA PRO A 348 -4.40 20.98 -0.92
C PRO A 348 -2.99 20.84 -1.47
N PHE A 349 -2.44 19.62 -1.48
CA PHE A 349 -1.12 19.36 -2.04
C PHE A 349 -1.05 19.67 -3.54
N PHE A 350 -1.94 19.09 -4.35
CA PHE A 350 -1.90 19.31 -5.79
C PHE A 350 -2.31 20.71 -6.19
N ASP A 351 -3.31 21.30 -5.53
CA ASP A 351 -3.71 22.69 -5.81
C ASP A 351 -2.56 23.66 -5.51
N HIS A 352 -1.76 23.42 -4.45
CA HIS A 352 -0.61 24.25 -4.12
C HIS A 352 0.47 24.24 -5.21
N TYR A 353 0.87 23.05 -5.69
CA TYR A 353 1.98 22.95 -6.63
C TYR A 353 1.57 23.06 -8.09
N LEU A 354 0.31 22.77 -8.44
CA LEU A 354 -0.12 22.70 -9.83
C LEU A 354 -0.95 23.89 -10.29
N ARG A 355 -1.57 24.67 -9.39
CA ARG A 355 -2.26 25.91 -9.78
C ARG A 355 -1.31 27.09 -9.81
N ASP A 356 -1.67 28.10 -10.61
CA ASP A 356 -0.85 29.30 -10.72
C ASP A 356 -0.84 30.09 -9.40
N GLY A 357 0.34 30.50 -8.95
CA GLY A 357 0.52 31.47 -7.89
C GLY A 357 1.33 31.04 -6.65
N ASN A 358 1.57 29.74 -6.37
CA ASN A 358 2.12 29.33 -5.07
C ASN A 358 3.21 28.26 -5.12
N THR A 359 4.19 28.38 -6.00
CA THR A 359 5.11 27.28 -6.29
C THR A 359 6.42 27.25 -5.53
N ASP A 360 6.77 28.34 -4.86
CA ASP A 360 8.08 28.48 -4.18
C ASP A 360 8.01 28.24 -2.67
N GLU A 361 6.80 28.13 -2.11
CA GLU A 361 6.58 27.78 -0.72
C GLU A 361 6.17 26.30 -0.59
N ALA A 362 6.50 25.65 0.53
CA ALA A 362 6.01 24.32 0.81
C ALA A 362 4.49 24.31 0.96
N ALA A 363 3.83 23.23 0.52
CA ALA A 363 2.41 23.05 0.75
C ALA A 363 2.09 23.19 2.27
N PRO A 364 0.92 23.72 2.65
CA PRO A 364 0.54 23.87 4.04
C PRO A 364 0.18 22.51 4.69
N LEU A 365 1.06 21.53 4.53
CA LEU A 365 0.94 20.18 5.06
C LEU A 365 2.07 19.90 6.06
N PRO A 366 1.82 19.11 7.11
CA PRO A 366 2.88 18.65 7.98
C PRO A 366 3.86 17.75 7.20
N ALA A 367 5.11 17.64 7.66
CA ALA A 367 6.07 16.71 7.07
C ALA A 367 5.59 15.25 7.19
N ALA A 368 4.85 14.93 8.26
CA ALA A 368 4.13 13.67 8.37
C ALA A 368 2.82 13.86 9.16
N ALA A 369 1.75 13.26 8.68
CA ALA A 369 0.49 13.07 9.37
C ALA A 369 0.21 11.56 9.45
N VAL A 370 0.09 11.04 10.66
CA VAL A 370 -0.11 9.61 10.89
C VAL A 370 -1.29 9.43 11.83
N PHE A 371 -2.26 8.62 11.41
CA PHE A 371 -3.42 8.29 12.23
C PHE A 371 -3.07 7.16 13.20
N SER A 372 -3.23 7.40 14.48
CA SER A 372 -3.08 6.37 15.50
C SER A 372 -4.42 5.69 15.73
N SER A 373 -4.48 4.38 15.51
CA SER A 373 -5.60 3.55 15.95
C SER A 373 -5.58 3.39 17.48
N GLY A 374 -6.73 3.12 18.09
CA GLY A 374 -6.89 3.04 19.53
C GLY A 374 -7.32 4.38 20.15
N ASP A 375 -6.63 5.49 19.93
CA ASP A 375 -7.12 6.84 20.25
C ASP A 375 -7.87 7.51 19.10
N ASN A 376 -7.78 6.96 17.90
CA ASN A 376 -8.46 7.38 16.68
C ASN A 376 -8.23 8.86 16.33
N ARG A 377 -6.95 9.26 16.29
CA ARG A 377 -6.56 10.64 16.03
C ARG A 377 -5.42 10.75 15.03
N TRP A 378 -5.42 11.85 14.28
CA TRP A 378 -4.26 12.28 13.51
C TRP A 378 -3.20 12.90 14.41
N HIS A 379 -1.97 12.38 14.32
CA HIS A 379 -0.79 12.96 14.92
C HIS A 379 0.08 13.56 13.81
N THR A 380 0.49 14.81 13.99
CA THR A 380 1.31 15.52 13.00
C THR A 380 2.72 15.73 13.53
N PHE A 381 3.70 15.56 12.64
CA PHE A 381 5.11 15.63 12.98
C PHE A 381 5.84 16.56 12.01
N GLY A 382 6.75 17.40 12.52
CA GLY A 382 7.70 18.15 11.70
C GLY A 382 8.77 17.25 11.06
N ARG A 383 8.87 16.02 11.54
CA ARG A 383 9.72 14.94 11.02
C ARG A 383 9.22 13.59 11.55
N PHE A 384 9.12 12.61 10.71
CA PHE A 384 8.89 11.22 11.14
C PHE A 384 10.22 10.41 11.07
N LEU A 385 10.67 9.72 12.12
CA LEU A 385 10.13 9.63 13.46
C LEU A 385 10.44 10.92 14.28
N PRO A 386 9.59 11.29 15.26
CA PRO A 386 9.89 12.41 16.13
C PRO A 386 11.14 12.12 16.97
N ARG A 387 11.90 13.18 17.31
CA ARG A 387 13.13 13.05 18.10
C ARG A 387 12.87 12.60 19.54
N GLU A 388 11.69 12.87 20.03
CA GLU A 388 11.21 12.57 21.38
C GLU A 388 10.82 11.09 21.54
N ALA A 389 10.64 10.37 20.44
CA ALA A 389 10.31 8.94 20.48
C ALA A 389 11.40 8.15 21.21
N ARG A 390 10.97 7.34 22.18
CA ARG A 390 11.85 6.48 22.96
C ARG A 390 11.65 5.03 22.57
N LYS A 391 12.74 4.28 22.50
CA LYS A 391 12.65 2.85 22.24
C LYS A 391 12.09 2.14 23.48
N LEU A 392 10.99 1.41 23.30
CA LEU A 392 10.46 0.44 24.26
C LEU A 392 11.04 -0.94 23.92
N THR A 393 11.50 -1.67 24.92
CA THR A 393 11.92 -3.07 24.75
C THR A 393 11.06 -3.94 25.65
N LEU A 394 10.43 -4.95 25.08
CA LEU A 394 9.64 -5.96 25.76
C LEU A 394 10.37 -7.30 25.67
N TYR A 395 10.42 -8.04 26.77
CA TYR A 395 11.07 -9.34 26.86
C TYR A 395 10.03 -10.45 26.96
N LEU A 396 10.22 -11.50 26.16
CA LEU A 396 9.47 -12.74 26.23
C LEU A 396 10.03 -13.54 27.42
N ALA A 397 9.23 -13.69 28.48
CA ALA A 397 9.66 -14.36 29.68
C ALA A 397 8.92 -15.70 29.88
N ASP A 398 9.43 -16.52 30.80
CA ASP A 398 8.83 -17.81 31.13
C ASP A 398 7.38 -17.68 31.61
N GLY A 399 6.58 -18.72 31.37
CA GLY A 399 5.15 -18.71 31.70
C GLY A 399 4.27 -17.84 30.80
N GLY A 400 4.75 -17.41 29.62
CA GLY A 400 3.98 -16.56 28.71
C GLY A 400 3.87 -15.10 29.15
N ILE A 401 4.82 -14.62 29.93
CA ILE A 401 4.87 -13.24 30.43
C ILE A 401 5.60 -12.34 29.43
N LEU A 402 5.05 -11.15 29.19
CA LEU A 402 5.69 -10.07 28.44
C LEU A 402 6.00 -8.92 29.42
N ASP A 403 7.28 -8.56 29.58
CA ASP A 403 7.70 -7.56 30.57
C ASP A 403 8.75 -6.59 29.97
N THR A 404 8.78 -5.38 30.47
CA THR A 404 9.86 -4.40 30.19
C THR A 404 11.16 -4.74 30.91
N ARG A 405 11.10 -5.52 31.97
CA ARG A 405 12.27 -5.97 32.75
C ARG A 405 12.87 -7.22 32.13
N ARG A 406 14.18 -7.20 31.93
CA ARG A 406 14.89 -8.37 31.41
C ARG A 406 14.77 -9.55 32.37
N PRO A 407 14.40 -10.75 31.91
CA PRO A 407 14.34 -11.95 32.74
C PRO A 407 15.68 -12.23 33.44
N THR A 408 15.60 -12.63 34.68
CA THR A 408 16.81 -13.00 35.50
C THR A 408 17.11 -14.50 35.46
N ALA A 409 16.18 -15.31 34.95
CA ALA A 409 16.38 -16.74 34.73
C ALA A 409 17.55 -16.99 33.76
N LYS A 410 18.42 -17.94 34.13
CA LYS A 410 19.63 -18.22 33.30
C LYS A 410 19.29 -18.87 31.96
N ILE A 411 18.26 -19.71 31.91
CA ILE A 411 17.75 -20.37 30.69
C ILE A 411 16.28 -20.61 30.90
N SER A 412 15.46 -20.16 29.95
CA SER A 412 14.04 -20.46 29.81
C SER A 412 13.77 -20.61 28.32
N ALA A 413 13.03 -21.62 27.92
CA ALA A 413 12.68 -21.85 26.53
C ALA A 413 11.23 -22.33 26.42
N SER A 414 10.50 -21.74 25.48
CA SER A 414 9.20 -22.22 25.02
C SER A 414 9.39 -22.96 23.71
N THR A 415 8.69 -24.07 23.51
CA THR A 415 8.88 -24.95 22.36
C THR A 415 7.56 -25.21 21.66
N TYR A 416 7.58 -25.25 20.35
CA TYR A 416 6.46 -25.72 19.52
C TYR A 416 6.96 -26.55 18.35
N VAL A 417 6.05 -27.30 17.73
CA VAL A 417 6.29 -28.04 16.51
C VAL A 417 5.59 -27.33 15.35
N SER A 418 6.36 -26.96 14.32
CA SER A 418 5.81 -26.46 13.07
C SER A 418 5.46 -27.63 12.18
N ASP A 419 4.17 -27.82 11.87
CA ASP A 419 3.68 -28.88 11.00
C ASP A 419 3.23 -28.29 9.66
N PRO A 420 3.97 -28.51 8.56
CA PRO A 420 3.60 -27.98 7.25
C PRO A 420 2.31 -28.58 6.67
N SER A 421 1.80 -29.68 7.24
CA SER A 421 0.51 -30.26 6.84
C SER A 421 -0.70 -29.59 7.54
N ASP A 422 -0.45 -28.89 8.66
CA ASP A 422 -1.45 -28.07 9.35
C ASP A 422 -0.88 -26.69 9.74
N PRO A 423 -0.50 -25.86 8.76
CA PRO A 423 0.10 -24.55 9.02
C PRO A 423 -0.86 -23.67 9.81
N VAL A 424 -0.30 -22.79 10.65
CA VAL A 424 -1.09 -21.84 11.44
C VAL A 424 -1.84 -20.90 10.49
N PRO A 425 -3.18 -20.85 10.54
CA PRO A 425 -3.93 -19.99 9.65
C PRO A 425 -3.68 -18.50 9.97
N TYR A 426 -3.63 -17.68 8.95
CA TYR A 426 -3.48 -16.22 9.11
C TYR A 426 -4.81 -15.52 9.44
N TYR A 427 -5.94 -16.18 9.17
CA TYR A 427 -7.29 -15.67 9.40
C TYR A 427 -8.22 -16.83 9.79
N GLU A 428 -9.30 -16.53 10.51
CA GLU A 428 -10.24 -17.54 11.05
C GLU A 428 -10.94 -18.37 9.96
N ALA A 429 -11.34 -17.70 8.88
CA ALA A 429 -12.06 -18.34 7.77
C ALA A 429 -11.17 -18.46 6.52
N SER A 430 -11.17 -19.62 5.90
CA SER A 430 -10.57 -19.79 4.57
C SER A 430 -11.53 -19.29 3.48
N GLY A 431 -10.96 -18.78 2.38
CA GLY A 431 -11.73 -18.25 1.26
C GLY A 431 -10.89 -18.15 -0.01
N LEU A 432 -11.49 -17.61 -1.07
CA LEU A 432 -10.80 -17.40 -2.34
C LEU A 432 -9.94 -16.13 -2.37
N ARG A 433 -9.99 -15.31 -1.34
CA ARG A 433 -9.23 -14.06 -1.23
C ARG A 433 -9.00 -13.72 0.22
N ARG A 434 -7.83 -13.16 0.51
CA ARG A 434 -7.54 -12.55 1.79
C ARG A 434 -8.54 -11.41 2.06
N PRO A 435 -9.26 -11.43 3.19
CA PRO A 435 -10.17 -10.36 3.55
C PRO A 435 -9.41 -9.09 3.92
N LYS A 436 -9.99 -7.91 3.66
CA LYS A 436 -9.34 -6.63 3.97
C LYS A 436 -9.16 -6.41 5.48
N GLU A 437 -10.09 -6.91 6.27
CA GLU A 437 -10.11 -6.84 7.73
C GLU A 437 -9.09 -7.75 8.43
N TYR A 438 -8.37 -8.58 7.69
CA TYR A 438 -7.33 -9.46 8.22
C TYR A 438 -6.36 -8.74 9.18
N MET A 439 -5.93 -7.53 8.82
CA MET A 439 -4.92 -6.77 9.56
C MET A 439 -5.40 -6.20 10.90
N VAL A 440 -6.69 -6.29 11.21
CA VAL A 440 -7.30 -5.91 12.50
C VAL A 440 -8.06 -7.05 13.14
N ALA A 441 -7.95 -8.27 12.57
CA ALA A 441 -8.77 -9.41 12.96
C ALA A 441 -8.48 -9.87 14.39
N ASP A 442 -9.53 -10.38 15.03
CA ASP A 442 -9.47 -11.00 16.36
C ASP A 442 -8.63 -12.28 16.32
N GLN A 443 -7.56 -12.32 17.07
CA GLN A 443 -6.63 -13.46 17.11
C GLN A 443 -7.08 -14.58 18.09
N ARG A 444 -8.31 -14.52 18.64
CA ARG A 444 -8.83 -15.58 19.53
C ARG A 444 -8.98 -16.93 18.85
N PHE A 445 -9.14 -16.98 17.52
CA PHE A 445 -9.20 -18.25 16.77
C PHE A 445 -7.93 -19.10 16.88
N LEU A 446 -6.81 -18.52 17.31
CA LEU A 446 -5.56 -19.23 17.58
C LEU A 446 -5.44 -19.73 19.02
N SER A 447 -6.45 -19.47 19.88
CA SER A 447 -6.42 -19.89 21.27
C SER A 447 -6.38 -21.42 21.39
N GLY A 448 -5.44 -21.91 22.16
CA GLY A 448 -5.30 -23.36 22.40
C GLY A 448 -4.47 -24.10 21.34
N ARG A 449 -3.99 -23.44 20.28
CA ARG A 449 -3.02 -24.06 19.38
C ARG A 449 -1.67 -24.23 20.08
N PRO A 450 -1.10 -25.46 20.11
CA PRO A 450 0.17 -25.71 20.78
C PRO A 450 1.39 -25.15 20.02
N ASP A 451 1.20 -24.80 18.76
CA ASP A 451 2.21 -24.23 17.85
C ASP A 451 2.20 -22.70 17.76
N VAL A 452 1.42 -22.04 18.65
CA VAL A 452 1.39 -20.59 18.81
C VAL A 452 1.81 -20.21 20.24
N LEU A 453 3.03 -19.73 20.39
CA LEU A 453 3.52 -19.21 21.66
C LEU A 453 2.90 -17.82 21.91
N THR A 454 2.34 -17.62 23.10
CA THR A 454 1.68 -16.37 23.46
C THR A 454 2.31 -15.78 24.72
N PHE A 455 2.63 -14.48 24.66
CA PHE A 455 3.19 -13.70 25.77
C PHE A 455 2.33 -12.47 26.01
N VAL A 456 1.98 -12.18 27.28
CA VAL A 456 1.03 -11.13 27.63
C VAL A 456 1.60 -10.26 28.75
N SER A 457 1.47 -8.94 28.61
CA SER A 457 1.87 -7.98 29.65
C SER A 457 0.84 -7.92 30.79
N GLU A 458 1.21 -7.27 31.90
CA GLU A 458 0.21 -6.75 32.84
C GLU A 458 -0.67 -5.68 32.13
N PRO A 459 -1.86 -5.38 32.69
CA PRO A 459 -2.69 -4.28 32.19
C PRO A 459 -1.91 -2.97 32.25
N LEU A 460 -2.06 -2.14 31.21
CA LEU A 460 -1.45 -0.82 31.18
C LEU A 460 -2.15 0.11 32.18
N GLU A 461 -1.36 0.87 32.95
CA GLU A 461 -1.88 1.86 33.90
C GLU A 461 -2.33 3.15 33.19
N GLU A 462 -1.74 3.48 32.03
CA GLU A 462 -2.03 4.66 31.22
C GLU A 462 -1.98 4.32 29.73
N ASP A 463 -2.56 5.19 28.89
CA ASP A 463 -2.51 5.07 27.43
C ASP A 463 -1.05 5.07 26.95
N MET A 464 -0.71 4.13 26.07
CA MET A 464 0.63 4.02 25.49
C MET A 464 0.57 4.08 23.96
N THR A 465 1.04 5.18 23.39
CA THR A 465 1.11 5.33 21.92
C THR A 465 2.45 4.85 21.40
N LEU A 466 2.42 3.85 20.52
CA LEU A 466 3.57 3.32 19.81
C LEU A 466 3.55 3.82 18.35
N VAL A 467 4.66 4.42 17.90
CA VAL A 467 4.84 4.87 16.52
C VAL A 467 6.18 4.43 15.98
N GLY A 468 6.22 3.99 14.73
CA GLY A 468 7.44 3.61 14.04
C GLY A 468 7.62 2.10 13.90
N PRO A 469 8.83 1.65 13.54
CA PRO A 469 9.08 0.24 13.25
C PRO A 469 9.03 -0.61 14.52
N VAL A 470 8.57 -1.84 14.35
CA VAL A 470 8.61 -2.89 15.38
C VAL A 470 9.73 -3.87 15.06
N ASP A 471 10.70 -3.99 15.93
CA ASP A 471 11.82 -4.92 15.76
C ASP A 471 11.57 -6.19 16.59
N ALA A 472 11.58 -7.36 15.95
CA ALA A 472 11.62 -8.66 16.61
C ALA A 472 13.08 -9.14 16.70
N ASP A 473 13.41 -9.81 17.81
CA ASP A 473 14.75 -10.30 18.08
C ASP A 473 14.65 -11.59 18.89
N LEU A 474 14.65 -12.72 18.15
CA LEU A 474 14.43 -14.04 18.72
C LEU A 474 15.75 -14.79 18.85
N GLU A 475 15.97 -15.47 19.98
CA GLU A 475 17.01 -16.50 20.12
C GLU A 475 16.34 -17.87 20.01
N VAL A 476 16.73 -18.66 19.03
CA VAL A 476 16.02 -19.90 18.65
C VAL A 476 16.98 -21.06 18.48
N THR A 477 16.47 -22.27 18.71
CA THR A 477 17.13 -23.54 18.36
C THR A 477 16.19 -24.36 17.51
N LEU A 478 16.65 -24.83 16.37
CA LEU A 478 15.85 -25.65 15.43
C LEU A 478 16.31 -27.11 15.44
N SER A 479 15.39 -28.02 15.18
CA SER A 479 15.67 -29.41 14.85
C SER A 479 16.06 -29.61 13.36
N THR A 480 15.88 -28.56 12.54
CA THR A 480 16.10 -28.54 11.08
C THR A 480 17.12 -27.48 10.71
N THR A 481 17.34 -27.30 9.39
CA THR A 481 18.31 -26.33 8.86
C THR A 481 17.70 -24.98 8.50
N ASP A 482 16.36 -24.84 8.53
CA ASP A 482 15.65 -23.59 8.27
C ASP A 482 14.24 -23.61 8.88
N ALA A 483 13.67 -22.43 9.13
CA ALA A 483 12.27 -22.22 9.51
C ALA A 483 11.85 -20.78 9.22
N ASP A 484 10.55 -20.57 9.08
CA ASP A 484 9.95 -19.24 9.04
C ASP A 484 9.44 -18.86 10.44
N PHE A 485 9.62 -17.58 10.79
CA PHE A 485 9.21 -17.03 12.08
C PHE A 485 8.22 -15.90 11.87
N VAL A 486 7.00 -16.09 12.36
CA VAL A 486 5.95 -15.06 12.39
C VAL A 486 5.90 -14.48 13.79
N VAL A 487 5.94 -13.16 13.88
CA VAL A 487 5.70 -12.42 15.12
C VAL A 487 4.50 -11.52 14.94
N LYS A 488 3.59 -11.55 15.90
CA LYS A 488 2.40 -10.68 15.93
C LYS A 488 2.42 -9.81 17.18
N LEU A 489 2.20 -8.52 17.00
CA LEU A 489 1.88 -7.56 18.05
C LEU A 489 0.37 -7.38 18.09
N ILE A 490 -0.23 -7.56 19.26
CA ILE A 490 -1.67 -7.64 19.44
C ILE A 490 -2.08 -6.74 20.60
N ASP A 491 -3.17 -6.01 20.44
CA ASP A 491 -3.84 -5.31 21.53
C ASP A 491 -4.93 -6.21 22.13
N LEU A 492 -4.74 -6.62 23.36
CA LEU A 492 -5.69 -7.43 24.12
C LEU A 492 -6.60 -6.53 24.95
N PHE A 493 -7.87 -6.49 24.59
CA PHE A 493 -8.89 -5.67 25.19
C PHE A 493 -9.36 -6.25 26.54
N PRO A 494 -9.69 -5.45 27.55
CA PRO A 494 -10.25 -5.92 28.80
C PRO A 494 -11.67 -6.48 28.61
N GLU A 495 -12.15 -7.25 29.61
CA GLU A 495 -13.45 -7.91 29.55
C GLU A 495 -14.65 -6.95 29.67
N ASP A 496 -14.43 -5.74 30.16
CA ASP A 496 -15.45 -4.67 30.30
C ASP A 496 -15.43 -3.67 29.12
N ASP A 497 -14.63 -3.93 28.09
CA ASP A 497 -14.63 -3.16 26.85
C ASP A 497 -15.88 -3.46 25.98
N PRO A 498 -16.33 -2.55 25.08
CA PRO A 498 -17.35 -2.85 24.07
C PRO A 498 -17.05 -4.07 23.18
N LEU A 499 -15.77 -4.45 23.03
CA LEU A 499 -15.30 -5.67 22.38
C LEU A 499 -14.59 -6.57 23.42
N PRO A 500 -15.30 -7.24 24.33
CA PRO A 500 -14.72 -7.96 25.48
C PRO A 500 -13.69 -9.00 25.05
N GLY A 501 -12.48 -8.94 25.62
CA GLY A 501 -11.41 -9.88 25.36
C GLY A 501 -10.94 -9.96 23.90
N TYR A 502 -11.28 -8.98 23.06
CA TYR A 502 -10.84 -8.92 21.66
C TYR A 502 -9.31 -8.87 21.58
N ARG A 503 -8.72 -9.56 20.65
CA ARG A 503 -7.29 -9.62 20.41
C ARG A 503 -6.96 -9.00 19.06
N MET A 504 -7.00 -7.67 19.01
CA MET A 504 -6.79 -6.93 17.77
C MET A 504 -5.38 -7.12 17.26
N LEU A 505 -5.21 -7.64 16.05
CA LEU A 505 -3.92 -7.60 15.39
C LEU A 505 -3.53 -6.13 15.13
N VAL A 506 -2.37 -5.70 15.65
CA VAL A 506 -1.80 -4.37 15.41
C VAL A 506 -0.77 -4.44 14.30
N ARG A 507 0.11 -5.45 14.35
CA ARG A 507 1.10 -5.76 13.33
C ARG A 507 1.51 -7.22 13.40
N GLY A 508 1.56 -7.88 12.26
CA GLY A 508 2.21 -9.16 12.10
C GLY A 508 3.18 -9.10 10.93
N ASP A 509 4.28 -9.82 11.03
CA ASP A 509 5.21 -10.00 9.93
C ASP A 509 5.98 -11.32 10.07
N ILE A 510 6.68 -11.69 9.01
CA ILE A 510 7.37 -12.97 8.89
C ILE A 510 8.84 -12.77 8.49
N MET A 511 9.71 -13.67 8.95
CA MET A 511 11.11 -13.72 8.58
C MET A 511 11.52 -15.15 8.22
N ARG A 512 12.13 -15.35 7.05
CA ARG A 512 12.78 -16.62 6.73
C ARG A 512 14.13 -16.70 7.41
N GLY A 513 14.28 -17.67 8.28
CA GLY A 513 15.42 -17.75 9.21
C GLY A 513 16.79 -17.84 8.54
N ARG A 514 16.89 -18.44 7.33
CA ARG A 514 18.15 -18.47 6.56
C ARG A 514 18.67 -17.08 6.21
N TYR A 515 17.81 -16.07 6.14
CA TYR A 515 18.19 -14.68 5.83
C TYR A 515 18.53 -13.84 7.08
N ARG A 516 18.53 -14.40 8.26
CA ARG A 516 18.77 -13.70 9.54
C ARG A 516 20.03 -12.82 9.59
N ARG A 517 21.00 -13.08 8.74
CA ARG A 517 22.24 -12.30 8.63
C ARG A 517 22.37 -11.52 7.33
N SER A 518 21.81 -12.05 6.24
CA SER A 518 21.90 -11.43 4.91
C SER A 518 20.84 -11.98 3.98
N PHE A 519 20.08 -11.10 3.34
CA PHE A 519 19.11 -11.48 2.32
C PHE A 519 19.75 -11.96 1.01
N SER A 520 21.00 -11.53 0.74
CA SER A 520 21.74 -11.92 -0.48
C SER A 520 22.65 -13.15 -0.28
N ARG A 521 22.83 -13.59 0.95
CA ARG A 521 23.68 -14.73 1.31
C ARG A 521 23.01 -15.54 2.41
N PRO A 522 22.08 -16.43 2.04
CA PRO A 522 21.37 -17.26 3.02
C PRO A 522 22.33 -18.17 3.77
N GLU A 523 22.05 -18.40 5.04
CA GLU A 523 22.86 -19.28 5.90
C GLU A 523 21.94 -20.26 6.64
N ALA A 524 22.13 -21.55 6.39
CA ALA A 524 21.42 -22.61 7.07
C ALA A 524 21.66 -22.60 8.59
N PHE A 525 20.71 -23.05 9.38
CA PHE A 525 20.93 -23.32 10.80
C PHE A 525 21.68 -24.62 11.00
N THR A 526 22.44 -24.69 12.09
CA THR A 526 22.96 -25.95 12.59
C THR A 526 21.95 -26.51 13.59
N PRO A 527 21.35 -27.69 13.35
CA PRO A 527 20.37 -28.28 14.26
C PRO A 527 20.92 -28.39 15.70
N GLY A 528 20.09 -28.01 16.67
CA GLY A 528 20.41 -28.01 18.09
C GLY A 528 21.32 -26.87 18.56
N VAL A 529 21.79 -26.00 17.69
CA VAL A 529 22.64 -24.85 18.04
C VAL A 529 21.81 -23.57 18.11
N PRO A 530 21.86 -22.80 19.22
CA PRO A 530 21.18 -21.52 19.33
C PRO A 530 21.64 -20.51 18.27
N ALA A 531 20.70 -19.80 17.71
CA ALA A 531 20.94 -18.74 16.73
C ALA A 531 19.98 -17.57 16.95
N ARG A 532 20.45 -16.36 16.66
CA ARG A 532 19.64 -15.14 16.76
C ARG A 532 18.96 -14.85 15.41
N VAL A 533 17.68 -14.50 15.45
CA VAL A 533 16.85 -14.13 14.29
C VAL A 533 16.28 -12.74 14.54
N PRO A 534 17.02 -11.69 14.20
CA PRO A 534 16.52 -10.32 14.24
C PRO A 534 15.83 -9.98 12.94
N PHE A 535 14.68 -9.31 12.99
CA PHE A 535 14.04 -8.74 11.81
C PHE A 535 13.15 -7.54 12.17
N ARG A 536 12.89 -6.72 11.16
CA ARG A 536 12.05 -5.54 11.30
C ARG A 536 10.72 -5.79 10.66
N MET A 537 9.66 -5.57 11.44
CA MET A 537 8.29 -5.47 10.94
C MET A 537 8.02 -4.03 10.47
N THR A 538 7.04 -3.87 9.60
CA THR A 538 6.62 -2.56 9.10
C THR A 538 6.12 -1.67 10.24
N ASP A 539 6.24 -0.37 10.06
CA ASP A 539 5.85 0.65 11.03
C ASP A 539 4.39 0.55 11.44
N ILE A 540 4.13 0.99 12.66
CA ILE A 540 2.80 1.12 13.24
C ILE A 540 2.54 2.55 13.71
N ALA A 541 1.28 2.87 13.93
CA ALA A 541 0.82 3.95 14.78
C ALA A 541 -0.43 3.44 15.52
N HIS A 542 -0.29 3.15 16.81
CA HIS A 542 -1.34 2.56 17.61
C HIS A 542 -1.22 3.00 19.07
N THR A 543 -2.35 3.31 19.69
CA THR A 543 -2.44 3.64 21.11
C THR A 543 -3.11 2.49 21.85
N PHE A 544 -2.33 1.74 22.62
CA PHE A 544 -2.84 0.82 23.62
C PHE A 544 -3.46 1.61 24.76
N ARG A 545 -4.73 1.37 25.06
CA ARG A 545 -5.45 2.12 26.09
C ARG A 545 -5.13 1.62 27.49
N ALA A 546 -5.33 2.48 28.49
CA ALA A 546 -5.30 2.06 29.89
C ALA A 546 -6.27 0.88 30.13
N GLY A 547 -5.83 -0.12 30.88
CA GLY A 547 -6.55 -1.37 31.09
C GLY A 547 -6.33 -2.45 30.03
N HIS A 548 -5.90 -2.09 28.81
CA HIS A 548 -5.50 -3.05 27.78
C HIS A 548 -4.17 -3.73 28.14
N ARG A 549 -3.85 -4.81 27.43
CA ARG A 549 -2.56 -5.52 27.56
C ARG A 549 -1.88 -5.63 26.20
N ILE A 550 -0.58 -5.52 26.19
CA ILE A 550 0.23 -5.85 25.01
C ILE A 550 0.38 -7.37 24.97
N MET A 551 0.05 -7.96 23.84
CA MET A 551 0.25 -9.39 23.59
C MET A 551 1.18 -9.59 22.41
N VAL A 552 2.08 -10.56 22.50
CA VAL A 552 2.93 -11.01 21.40
C VAL A 552 2.70 -12.49 21.16
N GLN A 553 2.50 -12.85 19.90
CA GLN A 553 2.49 -14.25 19.47
C GLN A 553 3.70 -14.54 18.60
N VAL A 554 4.28 -15.73 18.78
CA VAL A 554 5.38 -16.26 17.96
C VAL A 554 4.95 -17.64 17.44
N GLN A 555 5.08 -17.85 16.14
CA GLN A 555 4.65 -19.07 15.44
C GLN A 555 5.46 -19.27 14.15
N SER A 556 5.26 -20.39 13.48
CA SER A 556 5.62 -20.57 12.06
C SER A 556 4.39 -20.37 11.16
N SER A 557 4.65 -20.31 9.87
CA SER A 557 3.59 -20.25 8.85
C SER A 557 3.19 -21.63 8.39
#